data_9486580ee7398e49e87851df26a85e87
#
_entry.id   9486580ee7398e49e87851df26a85e87
#
_cell.length_a   1.000
_cell.length_b   1.000
_cell.length_c   1.000
_cell.angle_alpha   90.00
_cell.angle_beta   90.00
_cell.angle_gamma   90.00
#
_symmetry.space_group_name_H-M   'P 1'
#
loop_
_entity.id
_entity.type
_entity.pdbx_description
1 polymer ?
#
loop_
_entity_poly.entity_id
_entity_poly.type
_entity_poly.pdbx_seq_one_letter_code
_entity_poly.pdbx_strand_id
1 'polypeptide(L)'
;MTLLLSRLEKTNPKMLFRFFIVGLAACAAFGPGQVQAQNPRVQIPFELHDKSLKLTEWAKQPMLLNPVALSFDYQGRLFVVETARRGTVDIDIRAHKEWVIDDLSNQNIPQLRKMFRSKMAPELSEQNKSWLQDRNQDGSHDWRDLMAVKERIHLLQDTDDDGKADVAKVFAEGFNQEVNGVMAGVLPYRGDVFATIYPDVWKLNDTDHDGYADKQEVFIHGFGVHAAFDGHDLHGLTIGPDGKLYFSVGDNGFTVRTREGNLLHRPNTGGVLRCNWDGSNLEVFATGLRNVQELAFDEFGNLFSVDNDGDIREERERFVYITD
;
A
#
# COMPACT_ATOMS: atom_id res chain seq x y z
N MET A 1 5.17 16.22 1.39
CA MET A 1 4.17 15.70 2.33
C MET A 1 4.81 15.63 3.70
N THR A 2 4.09 15.91 4.76
CA THR A 2 4.61 15.95 6.12
C THR A 2 3.88 14.91 6.94
N LEU A 3 4.60 14.03 7.60
CA LEU A 3 4.02 13.09 8.56
C LEU A 3 3.82 13.83 9.90
N LEU A 4 2.56 13.98 10.31
CA LEU A 4 2.20 14.64 11.55
C LEU A 4 1.78 13.59 12.57
N LEU A 5 2.49 13.56 13.70
CA LEU A 5 2.15 12.72 14.84
C LEU A 5 1.53 13.59 15.93
N SER A 6 0.38 13.19 16.47
CA SER A 6 -0.19 13.85 17.64
C SER A 6 0.18 13.06 18.89
N ARG A 7 0.78 13.74 19.86
CA ARG A 7 1.05 13.19 21.19
C ARG A 7 0.00 13.74 22.17
N LEU A 8 -0.74 12.85 22.82
CA LEU A 8 -1.61 13.19 23.92
C LEU A 8 -0.77 13.29 25.19
N GLU A 9 -0.45 14.51 25.63
CA GLU A 9 0.06 14.75 26.97
C GLU A 9 -1.14 15.03 27.88
N LYS A 10 -1.75 14.01 28.46
CA LYS A 10 -2.59 14.20 29.64
C LYS A 10 -1.68 14.21 30.89
N THR A 11 -1.94 15.11 31.78
CA THR A 11 -1.29 15.30 33.10
C THR A 11 -1.44 14.08 34.05
N ASN A 12 -1.76 12.90 33.51
CA ASN A 12 -1.88 11.66 34.27
C ASN A 12 -0.88 10.63 33.73
N PRO A 13 0.15 10.22 34.49
CA PRO A 13 1.31 9.47 33.99
C PRO A 13 1.06 8.01 33.62
N LYS A 14 -0.18 7.57 33.49
CA LYS A 14 -0.50 6.14 33.29
C LYS A 14 -1.16 5.77 31.96
N MET A 15 -1.40 6.71 31.04
CA MET A 15 -1.96 6.37 29.71
C MET A 15 -1.34 7.23 28.61
N LEU A 16 -0.39 6.65 27.90
CA LEU A 16 0.17 7.23 26.67
C LEU A 16 -0.57 6.63 25.49
N PHE A 17 -1.56 7.35 24.92
CA PHE A 17 -2.16 7.00 23.64
C PHE A 17 -1.46 7.79 22.54
N ARG A 18 -0.89 7.08 21.57
CA ARG A 18 -0.35 7.69 20.35
C ARG A 18 -1.38 7.51 19.24
N PHE A 19 -1.92 8.62 18.74
CA PHE A 19 -2.77 8.61 17.55
C PHE A 19 -1.98 9.10 16.35
N PHE A 20 -2.18 8.46 15.21
CA PHE A 20 -1.56 8.83 13.95
C PHE A 20 -2.61 9.42 13.02
N ILE A 21 -2.31 10.57 12.43
CA ILE A 21 -3.11 11.15 11.36
C ILE A 21 -2.20 11.18 10.12
N VAL A 22 -2.52 10.35 9.14
CA VAL A 22 -1.94 10.47 7.80
C VAL A 22 -2.82 11.44 7.02
N GLY A 23 -2.33 12.65 6.81
CA GLY A 23 -3.04 13.62 5.98
C GLY A 23 -2.84 13.28 4.50
N LEU A 24 -3.85 12.74 3.84
CA LEU A 24 -3.90 12.68 2.37
C LEU A 24 -4.09 14.09 1.84
N ALA A 25 -3.06 14.65 1.20
CA ALA A 25 -3.23 15.84 0.38
C ALA A 25 -3.83 15.43 -0.96
N ALA A 26 -4.99 15.97 -1.30
CA ALA A 26 -5.63 15.77 -2.59
C ALA A 26 -4.65 16.10 -3.72
N CYS A 27 -4.37 15.12 -4.59
CA CYS A 27 -3.60 15.34 -5.81
C CYS A 27 -4.45 16.08 -6.82
N ALA A 28 -4.18 17.38 -7.02
CA ALA A 28 -4.62 18.09 -8.22
C ALA A 28 -3.87 17.49 -9.42
N ALA A 29 -4.61 17.16 -10.47
CA ALA A 29 -4.07 16.66 -11.73
C ALA A 29 -3.11 17.69 -12.34
N PHE A 30 -1.84 17.33 -12.47
CA PHE A 30 -0.87 18.10 -13.23
C PHE A 30 -0.53 17.38 -14.55
N GLY A 31 -0.65 18.12 -15.64
CA GLY A 31 -0.20 17.70 -16.96
C GLY A 31 1.33 17.53 -17.04
N PRO A 32 1.89 16.96 -18.15
CA PRO A 32 3.30 16.64 -18.27
C PRO A 32 4.15 17.90 -18.39
N GLY A 33 4.74 18.32 -17.28
CA GLY A 33 5.68 19.42 -17.21
C GLY A 33 6.66 19.19 -16.09
N GLN A 34 7.94 19.38 -16.37
CA GLN A 34 9.11 19.20 -15.51
C GLN A 34 8.83 19.53 -14.05
N VAL A 35 8.96 18.55 -13.18
CA VAL A 35 8.95 18.75 -11.74
C VAL A 35 10.29 19.36 -11.32
N GLN A 36 10.38 20.69 -11.38
CA GLN A 36 11.34 21.41 -10.54
C GLN A 36 10.79 21.41 -9.11
N ALA A 37 11.55 20.83 -8.21
CA ALA A 37 11.27 20.76 -6.78
C ALA A 37 11.32 22.18 -6.16
N GLN A 38 10.25 22.93 -6.27
CA GLN A 38 9.93 24.08 -5.43
C GLN A 38 8.41 24.10 -5.23
N ASN A 39 7.88 23.19 -4.43
CA ASN A 39 6.53 23.38 -3.90
C ASN A 39 6.62 24.34 -2.71
N PRO A 40 5.89 25.47 -2.75
CA PRO A 40 5.73 26.27 -1.58
C PRO A 40 5.08 25.39 -0.50
N ARG A 41 5.64 25.41 0.71
CA ARG A 41 5.13 24.71 1.90
C ARG A 41 3.62 24.93 1.97
N VAL A 42 2.84 23.91 1.66
CA VAL A 42 1.42 23.91 1.97
C VAL A 42 1.37 23.76 3.49
N GLN A 43 1.33 24.88 4.19
CA GLN A 43 0.92 24.88 5.59
C GLN A 43 -0.57 24.54 5.55
N ILE A 44 -0.89 23.28 5.82
CA ILE A 44 -2.28 22.92 6.10
C ILE A 44 -2.55 23.49 7.49
N PRO A 45 -3.42 24.49 7.64
CA PRO A 45 -3.75 25.02 8.95
C PRO A 45 -4.58 23.96 9.68
N PHE A 46 -3.94 23.20 10.56
CA PHE A 46 -4.65 22.32 11.47
C PHE A 46 -5.13 23.14 12.66
N GLU A 47 -6.43 23.20 12.88
CA GLU A 47 -7.00 23.66 14.11
C GLU A 47 -7.31 22.46 15.01
N LEU A 48 -6.57 22.35 16.13
CA LEU A 48 -6.87 21.35 17.14
C LEU A 48 -8.09 21.82 17.94
N HIS A 49 -9.20 21.09 17.85
CA HIS A 49 -10.37 21.36 18.67
C HIS A 49 -10.10 21.13 20.15
N ASP A 50 -9.42 20.05 20.48
CA ASP A 50 -8.93 19.81 21.84
C ASP A 50 -7.58 20.51 22.06
N LYS A 51 -7.61 21.59 22.85
CA LYS A 51 -6.39 22.39 23.16
C LYS A 51 -5.43 21.67 24.11
N SER A 52 -5.79 20.49 24.64
CA SER A 52 -4.88 19.64 25.41
C SER A 52 -3.98 18.79 24.50
N LEU A 53 -4.26 18.75 23.19
CA LEU A 53 -3.46 18.06 22.20
C LEU A 53 -2.38 18.97 21.65
N LYS A 54 -1.19 18.40 21.44
CA LYS A 54 -0.10 19.04 20.73
C LYS A 54 0.21 18.28 19.45
N LEU A 55 0.23 18.98 18.33
CA LEU A 55 0.63 18.43 17.05
C LEU A 55 2.11 18.76 16.82
N THR A 56 2.92 17.75 16.56
CA THR A 56 4.35 17.89 16.29
C THR A 56 4.68 17.28 14.92
N GLU A 57 5.44 18.00 14.10
CA GLU A 57 6.03 17.45 12.88
C GLU A 57 7.13 16.47 13.30
N TRP A 58 6.89 15.17 13.10
CA TRP A 58 7.80 14.13 13.54
C TRP A 58 8.81 13.73 12.45
N ALA A 59 8.37 13.69 11.18
CA ALA A 59 9.23 13.45 10.01
C ALA A 59 8.72 14.23 8.80
N LYS A 60 9.65 14.64 7.94
CA LYS A 60 9.39 15.41 6.73
C LYS A 60 10.41 15.14 5.64
N GLN A 61 10.22 15.75 4.48
CA GLN A 61 11.24 15.77 3.44
C GLN A 61 12.58 16.34 3.99
N PRO A 62 13.74 15.74 3.62
CA PRO A 62 13.92 14.68 2.62
C PRO A 62 13.80 13.23 3.16
N MET A 63 13.45 13.02 4.44
CA MET A 63 13.36 11.68 5.04
C MET A 63 12.30 10.81 4.35
N LEU A 64 11.19 11.42 3.96
CA LEU A 64 10.07 10.78 3.26
C LEU A 64 9.59 11.67 2.12
N LEU A 65 9.16 11.07 1.01
CA LEU A 65 8.60 11.77 -0.14
C LEU A 65 7.08 11.57 -0.26
N ASN A 66 6.64 10.34 -0.45
CA ASN A 66 5.24 9.97 -0.65
C ASN A 66 4.83 8.80 0.26
N PRO A 67 4.73 9.01 1.60
CA PRO A 67 4.31 7.95 2.50
C PRO A 67 2.85 7.57 2.27
N VAL A 68 2.56 6.26 2.28
CA VAL A 68 1.23 5.67 2.03
C VAL A 68 0.72 4.97 3.28
N ALA A 69 1.54 4.11 3.89
CA ALA A 69 1.17 3.34 5.08
C ALA A 69 2.32 3.37 6.09
N LEU A 70 1.98 3.18 7.35
CA LEU A 70 2.97 3.16 8.42
C LEU A 70 2.56 2.22 9.57
N SER A 71 3.56 1.68 10.24
CA SER A 71 3.34 0.86 11.44
C SER A 71 4.55 0.90 12.36
N PHE A 72 4.31 0.84 13.67
CA PHE A 72 5.38 0.73 14.67
C PHE A 72 5.66 -0.72 15.03
N ASP A 73 6.91 -1.01 15.29
CA ASP A 73 7.27 -2.24 15.99
C ASP A 73 7.25 -2.06 17.54
N TYR A 74 7.54 -3.16 18.23
CA TYR A 74 7.57 -3.16 19.70
C TYR A 74 8.73 -2.34 20.31
N GLN A 75 9.71 -1.95 19.50
CA GLN A 75 10.85 -1.12 19.92
C GLN A 75 10.57 0.38 19.68
N GLY A 76 9.40 0.71 19.14
CA GLY A 76 9.03 2.08 18.79
C GLY A 76 9.65 2.59 17.49
N ARG A 77 10.25 1.71 16.69
CA ARG A 77 10.73 2.04 15.35
C ARG A 77 9.55 2.13 14.39
N LEU A 78 9.56 3.10 13.51
CA LEU A 78 8.50 3.34 12.54
C LEU A 78 8.89 2.81 11.16
N PHE A 79 8.08 1.89 10.63
CA PHE A 79 8.17 1.44 9.25
C PHE A 79 7.17 2.23 8.40
N VAL A 80 7.64 2.78 7.29
CA VAL A 80 6.83 3.62 6.39
C VAL A 80 6.98 3.12 4.96
N VAL A 81 5.88 2.79 4.35
CA VAL A 81 5.82 2.53 2.90
C VAL A 81 5.81 3.85 2.15
N GLU A 82 6.66 3.94 1.14
CA GLU A 82 6.73 5.07 0.23
C GLU A 82 6.49 4.60 -1.20
N THR A 83 5.53 5.22 -1.89
CA THR A 83 5.26 4.90 -3.29
C THR A 83 5.93 5.86 -4.25
N ALA A 84 6.62 5.30 -5.24
CA ALA A 84 7.10 6.00 -6.42
C ALA A 84 6.36 5.57 -7.69
N ARG A 85 5.60 4.47 -7.64
CA ARG A 85 4.91 3.88 -8.79
C ARG A 85 3.62 4.60 -9.12
N ARG A 86 2.85 5.04 -8.10
CA ARG A 86 1.57 5.73 -8.30
C ARG A 86 1.73 6.98 -9.16
N GLY A 87 0.92 7.08 -10.22
CA GLY A 87 0.96 8.19 -11.19
C GLY A 87 2.21 8.22 -12.05
N THR A 88 3.02 7.15 -12.04
CA THR A 88 4.23 7.03 -12.87
C THR A 88 4.24 5.79 -13.75
N VAL A 89 4.08 4.61 -13.16
CA VAL A 89 4.10 3.30 -13.85
C VAL A 89 2.97 2.38 -13.38
N ASP A 90 2.12 2.83 -12.48
CA ASP A 90 0.89 2.15 -12.13
C ASP A 90 -0.13 2.34 -13.26
N ILE A 91 -0.56 1.23 -13.88
CA ILE A 91 -1.45 1.25 -15.05
C ILE A 91 -2.89 1.37 -14.58
N ASP A 92 -3.48 2.54 -14.76
CA ASP A 92 -4.90 2.76 -14.49
C ASP A 92 -5.75 2.40 -15.71
N ILE A 93 -6.60 1.39 -15.58
CA ILE A 93 -7.46 0.90 -16.67
C ILE A 93 -8.40 1.97 -17.22
N ARG A 94 -8.74 3.01 -16.44
CA ARG A 94 -9.58 4.14 -16.88
C ARG A 94 -8.94 4.94 -18.00
N ALA A 95 -7.60 4.97 -18.06
CA ALA A 95 -6.86 5.58 -19.16
C ALA A 95 -6.79 4.70 -20.42
N HIS A 96 -7.15 3.41 -20.31
CA HIS A 96 -7.02 2.39 -21.35
C HIS A 96 -8.35 1.65 -21.59
N LYS A 97 -9.39 2.41 -21.91
CA LYS A 97 -10.76 1.86 -22.08
C LYS A 97 -10.83 0.74 -23.12
N GLU A 98 -9.96 0.77 -24.11
CA GLU A 98 -9.83 -0.27 -25.14
C GLU A 98 -9.28 -1.59 -24.63
N TRP A 99 -8.70 -1.61 -23.41
CA TRP A 99 -8.20 -2.84 -22.78
C TRP A 99 -9.22 -3.51 -21.85
N VAL A 100 -10.31 -2.81 -21.51
CA VAL A 100 -11.27 -3.26 -20.48
C VAL A 100 -11.80 -4.66 -20.74
N ILE A 101 -12.12 -5.02 -21.98
CA ILE A 101 -12.65 -6.36 -22.30
C ILE A 101 -11.58 -7.43 -22.10
N ASP A 102 -10.35 -7.15 -22.50
CA ASP A 102 -9.22 -8.06 -22.31
C ASP A 102 -8.89 -8.19 -20.81
N ASP A 103 -8.92 -7.08 -20.09
CA ASP A 103 -8.67 -7.04 -18.65
C ASP A 103 -9.72 -7.83 -17.86
N LEU A 104 -10.99 -7.60 -18.11
CA LEU A 104 -12.09 -8.34 -17.47
C LEU A 104 -12.06 -9.85 -17.78
N SER A 105 -11.36 -10.27 -18.84
CA SER A 105 -11.17 -11.70 -19.16
C SER A 105 -10.10 -12.36 -18.31
N ASN A 106 -9.24 -11.60 -17.64
CA ASN A 106 -8.18 -12.11 -16.80
C ASN A 106 -8.74 -12.83 -15.56
N GLN A 107 -8.16 -13.97 -15.24
CA GLN A 107 -8.55 -14.81 -14.12
C GLN A 107 -7.40 -15.05 -13.12
N ASN A 108 -6.19 -14.61 -13.48
CA ASN A 108 -4.98 -14.83 -12.68
C ASN A 108 -3.85 -13.92 -13.16
N ILE A 109 -2.80 -13.81 -12.35
CA ILE A 109 -1.64 -12.95 -12.61
C ILE A 109 -0.89 -13.30 -13.91
N PRO A 110 -0.67 -14.58 -14.28
CA PRO A 110 -0.08 -14.91 -15.59
C PRO A 110 -0.84 -14.33 -16.79
N GLN A 111 -2.17 -14.26 -16.72
CA GLN A 111 -2.99 -13.69 -17.80
C GLN A 111 -2.87 -12.16 -17.83
N LEU A 112 -2.91 -11.50 -16.69
CA LEU A 112 -2.64 -10.05 -16.57
C LEU A 112 -1.26 -9.71 -17.12
N ARG A 113 -0.23 -10.44 -16.72
CA ARG A 113 1.15 -10.28 -17.22
C ARG A 113 1.23 -10.43 -18.73
N LYS A 114 0.57 -11.45 -19.28
CA LYS A 114 0.49 -11.65 -20.73
C LYS A 114 -0.19 -10.47 -21.41
N MET A 115 -1.29 -9.99 -20.86
CA MET A 115 -2.00 -8.82 -21.38
C MET A 115 -1.08 -7.59 -21.38
N PHE A 116 -0.45 -7.24 -20.27
CA PHE A 116 0.48 -6.10 -20.18
C PHE A 116 1.60 -6.20 -21.22
N ARG A 117 2.25 -7.36 -21.30
CA ARG A 117 3.33 -7.56 -22.29
C ARG A 117 2.85 -7.50 -23.73
N SER A 118 1.60 -7.83 -24.03
CA SER A 118 1.05 -7.71 -25.37
C SER A 118 0.61 -6.28 -25.71
N LYS A 119 0.03 -5.54 -24.73
CA LYS A 119 -0.41 -4.15 -24.93
C LYS A 119 0.76 -3.17 -24.95
N MET A 120 1.83 -3.51 -24.27
CA MET A 120 3.06 -2.72 -24.18
C MET A 120 4.25 -3.48 -24.79
N ALA A 121 4.01 -4.20 -25.90
CA ALA A 121 5.09 -4.90 -26.59
C ALA A 121 6.08 -3.92 -27.23
N PRO A 122 7.38 -4.27 -27.34
CA PRO A 122 8.38 -3.39 -27.99
C PRO A 122 7.99 -2.96 -29.41
N GLU A 123 7.28 -3.80 -30.14
CA GLU A 123 6.79 -3.52 -31.49
C GLU A 123 5.73 -2.39 -31.53
N LEU A 124 5.13 -2.10 -30.36
CA LEU A 124 4.15 -1.02 -30.17
C LEU A 124 4.77 0.26 -29.60
N SER A 125 6.10 0.32 -29.43
CA SER A 125 6.83 1.43 -28.79
C SER A 125 6.42 2.80 -29.31
N GLU A 126 6.36 3.00 -30.65
CA GLU A 126 5.97 4.28 -31.23
C GLU A 126 4.52 4.65 -30.92
N GLN A 127 3.62 3.67 -30.78
CA GLN A 127 2.23 3.91 -30.36
C GLN A 127 2.12 4.27 -28.89
N ASN A 128 2.92 3.61 -28.05
CA ASN A 128 2.93 3.78 -26.60
C ASN A 128 3.63 5.06 -26.15
N LYS A 129 4.51 5.62 -26.95
CA LYS A 129 5.34 6.81 -26.66
C LYS A 129 4.57 8.03 -26.15
N SER A 130 3.30 8.15 -26.52
CA SER A 130 2.47 9.29 -26.11
C SER A 130 2.05 9.23 -24.62
N TRP A 131 2.08 8.05 -24.00
CA TRP A 131 1.61 7.83 -22.63
C TRP A 131 2.59 7.05 -21.74
N LEU A 132 3.40 6.14 -22.30
CA LEU A 132 4.40 5.37 -21.58
C LEU A 132 5.79 5.98 -21.77
N GLN A 133 6.37 6.48 -20.72
CA GLN A 133 7.69 7.09 -20.74
C GLN A 133 8.79 6.01 -20.80
N ASP A 134 9.81 6.20 -21.66
CA ASP A 134 11.05 5.39 -21.64
C ASP A 134 11.83 5.69 -20.36
N ARG A 135 11.60 4.90 -19.32
CA ARG A 135 12.18 5.10 -17.99
C ARG A 135 13.47 4.31 -17.78
N ASN A 136 13.61 3.19 -18.48
CA ASN A 136 14.82 2.38 -18.44
C ASN A 136 15.89 2.89 -19.43
N GLN A 137 15.53 3.87 -20.27
CA GLN A 137 16.40 4.54 -21.25
C GLN A 137 16.98 3.57 -22.30
N ASP A 138 16.23 2.55 -22.70
CA ASP A 138 16.64 1.59 -23.72
C ASP A 138 16.21 2.00 -25.15
N GLY A 139 15.49 3.12 -25.28
CA GLY A 139 14.96 3.65 -26.54
C GLY A 139 13.63 3.05 -26.95
N SER A 140 12.99 2.23 -26.11
CA SER A 140 11.68 1.64 -26.32
C SER A 140 10.67 2.14 -25.27
N HIS A 141 9.40 2.20 -25.62
CA HIS A 141 8.30 2.54 -24.71
C HIS A 141 7.46 1.29 -24.52
N ASP A 142 7.86 0.42 -23.59
CA ASP A 142 7.27 -0.90 -23.43
C ASP A 142 7.15 -1.36 -21.96
N TRP A 143 6.64 -2.56 -21.74
CA TRP A 143 6.39 -3.09 -20.40
C TRP A 143 7.61 -3.09 -19.46
N ARG A 144 8.85 -3.05 -20.00
CA ARG A 144 10.08 -2.99 -19.19
C ARG A 144 10.25 -1.66 -18.48
N ASP A 145 9.65 -0.59 -19.00
CA ASP A 145 9.64 0.72 -18.35
C ASP A 145 8.89 0.70 -17.02
N LEU A 146 7.88 -0.16 -16.87
CA LEU A 146 7.17 -0.34 -15.61
C LEU A 146 8.08 -0.89 -14.50
N MET A 147 9.16 -1.57 -14.88
CA MET A 147 10.12 -2.16 -13.95
C MET A 147 11.23 -1.20 -13.51
N ALA A 148 11.32 -0.01 -14.12
CA ALA A 148 12.34 0.98 -13.78
C ALA A 148 12.08 1.71 -12.47
N VAL A 149 10.82 1.69 -11.98
CA VAL A 149 10.40 2.40 -10.76
C VAL A 149 10.18 1.41 -9.62
N LYS A 150 10.92 1.62 -8.53
CA LYS A 150 10.90 0.76 -7.34
C LYS A 150 10.05 1.37 -6.24
N GLU A 151 9.37 0.51 -5.47
CA GLU A 151 8.77 0.84 -4.18
C GLU A 151 9.76 0.67 -3.04
N ARG A 152 9.52 1.34 -1.90
CA ARG A 152 10.40 1.31 -0.73
C ARG A 152 9.65 1.22 0.56
N ILE A 153 10.30 0.61 1.53
CA ILE A 153 9.94 0.69 2.94
C ILE A 153 11.08 1.41 3.65
N HIS A 154 10.75 2.46 4.38
CA HIS A 154 11.69 3.19 5.22
C HIS A 154 11.55 2.78 6.67
N LEU A 155 12.67 2.69 7.37
CA LEU A 155 12.77 2.57 8.81
C LEU A 155 13.17 3.92 9.39
N LEU A 156 12.32 4.49 10.23
CA LEU A 156 12.57 5.75 10.91
C LEU A 156 12.64 5.56 12.42
N GLN A 157 13.51 6.33 13.06
CA GLN A 157 13.69 6.30 14.50
C GLN A 157 13.89 7.72 15.05
N ASP A 158 13.43 7.92 16.28
CA ASP A 158 13.76 9.02 17.15
C ASP A 158 14.71 8.44 18.21
N THR A 159 16.00 8.71 18.08
CA THR A 159 17.04 8.06 18.91
C THR A 159 17.42 8.88 20.14
N ASP A 160 17.07 10.17 20.19
CA ASP A 160 17.34 11.06 21.31
C ASP A 160 16.08 11.45 22.10
N ASP A 161 14.92 10.90 21.71
CA ASP A 161 13.63 11.05 22.40
C ASP A 161 13.10 12.51 22.41
N ASP A 162 13.51 13.32 21.40
CA ASP A 162 13.09 14.73 21.28
C ASP A 162 11.70 14.88 20.66
N GLY A 163 11.11 13.77 20.18
CA GLY A 163 9.80 13.73 19.52
C GLY A 163 9.87 13.98 18.03
N LYS A 164 11.04 13.81 17.40
CA LYS A 164 11.26 13.87 15.96
C LYS A 164 12.12 12.70 15.51
N ALA A 165 11.93 12.29 14.26
CA ALA A 165 12.83 11.32 13.67
C ALA A 165 14.17 11.97 13.32
N ASP A 166 15.26 11.36 13.76
CA ASP A 166 16.63 11.74 13.43
C ASP A 166 17.33 10.69 12.54
N VAL A 167 16.78 9.49 12.45
CA VAL A 167 17.25 8.41 11.57
C VAL A 167 16.18 8.07 10.56
N ALA A 168 16.57 7.98 9.28
CA ALA A 168 15.77 7.43 8.19
C ALA A 168 16.67 6.55 7.31
N LYS A 169 16.32 5.26 7.18
CA LYS A 169 17.01 4.29 6.35
C LYS A 169 16.03 3.61 5.40
N VAL A 170 16.48 3.21 4.23
CA VAL A 170 15.75 2.27 3.39
C VAL A 170 15.85 0.90 4.04
N PHE A 171 14.72 0.37 4.52
CA PHE A 171 14.63 -0.98 5.10
C PHE A 171 14.56 -2.04 4.02
N ALA A 172 13.78 -1.80 2.97
CA ALA A 172 13.68 -2.68 1.80
C ALA A 172 13.35 -1.87 0.55
N GLU A 173 13.83 -2.30 -0.60
CA GLU A 173 13.48 -1.72 -1.89
C GLU A 173 13.40 -2.79 -2.99
N GLY A 174 12.80 -2.42 -4.10
CA GLY A 174 12.53 -3.30 -5.23
C GLY A 174 11.06 -3.28 -5.57
N PHE A 175 10.40 -4.44 -5.54
CA PHE A 175 8.95 -4.55 -5.75
C PHE A 175 8.49 -3.85 -7.04
N ASN A 176 9.17 -4.16 -8.15
CA ASN A 176 9.06 -3.42 -9.41
C ASN A 176 8.85 -4.31 -10.64
N GLN A 177 8.15 -5.44 -10.48
CA GLN A 177 7.71 -6.22 -11.63
C GLN A 177 6.63 -5.45 -12.42
N GLU A 178 6.45 -5.75 -13.69
CA GLU A 178 5.50 -5.06 -14.56
C GLU A 178 4.04 -5.13 -14.07
N VAL A 179 3.69 -6.17 -13.30
CA VAL A 179 2.37 -6.37 -12.71
C VAL A 179 2.23 -5.82 -11.28
N ASN A 180 3.30 -5.22 -10.73
CA ASN A 180 3.18 -4.62 -9.42
C ASN A 180 2.31 -3.37 -9.48
N GLY A 181 1.39 -3.27 -8.54
CA GLY A 181 0.65 -2.05 -8.24
C GLY A 181 1.43 -1.10 -7.33
N VAL A 182 0.72 -0.43 -6.45
CA VAL A 182 1.24 0.46 -5.41
C VAL A 182 1.43 -0.33 -4.12
N MET A 183 2.55 -0.13 -3.43
CA MET A 183 2.74 -0.68 -2.10
C MET A 183 1.88 0.09 -1.10
N ALA A 184 1.00 -0.61 -0.36
CA ALA A 184 -0.05 0.05 0.39
C ALA A 184 -0.22 -0.41 1.85
N GLY A 185 0.58 -1.37 2.32
CA GLY A 185 0.53 -1.82 3.71
C GLY A 185 1.88 -2.26 4.24
N VAL A 186 2.10 -2.07 5.54
CA VAL A 186 3.29 -2.56 6.26
C VAL A 186 2.91 -2.90 7.70
N LEU A 187 3.40 -4.03 8.19
CA LEU A 187 3.19 -4.50 9.56
C LEU A 187 4.43 -5.21 10.09
N PRO A 188 5.20 -4.60 10.98
CA PRO A 188 6.22 -5.31 11.73
C PRO A 188 5.58 -6.19 12.81
N TYR A 189 5.91 -7.48 12.81
CA TYR A 189 5.38 -8.42 13.77
C TYR A 189 6.35 -9.55 14.07
N ARG A 190 6.72 -9.75 15.34
CA ARG A 190 7.59 -10.81 15.85
C ARG A 190 8.96 -10.93 15.15
N GLY A 191 9.56 -9.79 14.78
CA GLY A 191 10.86 -9.74 14.12
C GLY A 191 10.81 -9.85 12.60
N ASP A 192 9.65 -10.15 12.03
CA ASP A 192 9.38 -10.06 10.60
C ASP A 192 8.67 -8.73 10.27
N VAL A 193 8.74 -8.30 9.03
CA VAL A 193 7.96 -7.18 8.50
C VAL A 193 7.14 -7.69 7.32
N PHE A 194 5.83 -7.63 7.44
CA PHE A 194 4.93 -7.94 6.33
C PHE A 194 4.65 -6.67 5.53
N ALA A 195 4.57 -6.80 4.20
CA ALA A 195 4.23 -5.70 3.31
C ALA A 195 3.31 -6.17 2.18
N THR A 196 2.45 -5.26 1.71
CA THR A 196 1.50 -5.57 0.65
C THR A 196 1.76 -4.72 -0.58
N ILE A 197 1.88 -5.37 -1.72
CA ILE A 197 1.90 -4.78 -3.05
C ILE A 197 1.41 -5.84 -4.05
N TYR A 198 0.42 -5.51 -4.89
CA TYR A 198 0.03 -6.46 -5.93
C TYR A 198 1.25 -6.98 -6.70
N PRO A 199 1.31 -8.28 -7.02
CA PRO A 199 0.30 -9.30 -6.70
C PRO A 199 0.58 -10.06 -5.39
N ASP A 200 1.40 -9.52 -4.47
CA ASP A 200 2.01 -10.27 -3.38
C ASP A 200 1.79 -9.64 -2.00
N VAL A 201 1.61 -10.50 -1.01
CA VAL A 201 2.02 -10.20 0.38
C VAL A 201 3.46 -10.66 0.53
N TRP A 202 4.31 -9.77 1.02
CA TRP A 202 5.73 -10.03 1.26
C TRP A 202 6.01 -10.26 2.74
N LYS A 203 7.02 -11.07 3.02
CA LYS A 203 7.63 -11.24 4.32
C LYS A 203 9.10 -10.88 4.23
N LEU A 204 9.51 -9.95 5.08
CA LEU A 204 10.83 -9.34 5.10
C LEU A 204 11.46 -9.57 6.47
N ASN A 205 12.76 -9.81 6.51
CA ASN A 205 13.47 -10.04 7.77
C ASN A 205 14.86 -9.41 7.71
N ASP A 206 15.20 -8.65 8.74
CA ASP A 206 16.52 -8.08 9.04
C ASP A 206 17.19 -9.01 10.05
N THR A 207 18.06 -9.90 9.57
CA THR A 207 18.64 -10.99 10.36
C THR A 207 19.88 -10.59 11.16
N ASP A 208 20.56 -9.54 10.74
CA ASP A 208 21.76 -9.02 11.41
C ASP A 208 21.53 -7.70 12.16
N HIS A 209 20.27 -7.20 12.10
CA HIS A 209 19.81 -6.00 12.81
C HIS A 209 20.51 -4.70 12.39
N ASP A 210 20.91 -4.60 11.14
CA ASP A 210 21.52 -3.40 10.58
C ASP A 210 20.50 -2.34 10.10
N GLY A 211 19.22 -2.73 10.05
CA GLY A 211 18.10 -1.89 9.62
C GLY A 211 17.77 -2.03 8.14
N TYR A 212 18.30 -3.05 7.46
CA TYR A 212 17.98 -3.44 6.10
C TYR A 212 17.51 -4.90 6.06
N ALA A 213 16.52 -5.22 5.24
CA ALA A 213 15.98 -6.58 5.14
C ALA A 213 16.88 -7.47 4.28
N ASP A 214 17.63 -8.38 4.93
CA ASP A 214 18.48 -9.39 4.25
C ASP A 214 17.66 -10.41 3.47
N LYS A 215 16.44 -10.68 3.93
CA LYS A 215 15.52 -11.63 3.33
C LYS A 215 14.25 -10.94 2.90
N GLN A 216 13.90 -11.16 1.64
CA GLN A 216 12.66 -10.68 1.04
C GLN A 216 12.02 -11.87 0.32
N GLU A 217 10.92 -12.38 0.82
CA GLU A 217 10.23 -13.52 0.25
C GLU A 217 8.76 -13.25 -0.02
N VAL A 218 8.24 -13.78 -1.12
CA VAL A 218 6.81 -13.77 -1.40
C VAL A 218 6.13 -14.71 -0.41
N PHE A 219 5.31 -14.14 0.46
CA PHE A 219 4.58 -14.86 1.50
C PHE A 219 3.28 -15.47 0.97
N ILE A 220 2.51 -14.68 0.21
CA ILE A 220 1.29 -15.13 -0.50
C ILE A 220 1.24 -14.43 -1.85
N HIS A 221 0.89 -15.17 -2.91
CA HIS A 221 0.83 -14.68 -4.30
C HIS A 221 -0.56 -14.85 -4.91
N GLY A 222 -0.99 -13.89 -5.74
CA GLY A 222 -2.16 -14.04 -6.60
C GLY A 222 -3.25 -13.00 -6.44
N PHE A 223 -2.92 -11.82 -5.91
CA PHE A 223 -3.83 -10.69 -5.73
C PHE A 223 -3.75 -9.72 -6.90
N GLY A 224 -4.85 -8.99 -7.19
CA GLY A 224 -4.91 -8.02 -8.27
C GLY A 224 -4.84 -8.66 -9.64
N VAL A 225 -5.85 -9.44 -10.02
CA VAL A 225 -5.89 -10.15 -11.32
C VAL A 225 -6.24 -9.23 -12.49
N HIS A 226 -6.64 -8.00 -12.21
CA HIS A 226 -6.94 -6.95 -13.18
C HIS A 226 -5.92 -5.81 -13.11
N ALA A 227 -5.86 -5.00 -14.17
CA ALA A 227 -5.09 -3.77 -14.16
C ALA A 227 -5.58 -2.84 -13.04
N ALA A 228 -4.67 -2.06 -12.49
CA ALA A 228 -4.97 -1.20 -11.36
C ALA A 228 -6.16 -0.26 -11.63
N PHE A 229 -6.90 0.03 -10.58
CA PHE A 229 -7.93 1.02 -10.53
C PHE A 229 -7.64 1.96 -9.35
N ASP A 230 -6.65 2.79 -9.54
CA ASP A 230 -6.11 3.83 -8.64
C ASP A 230 -6.45 3.68 -7.15
N GLY A 231 -5.65 2.87 -6.43
CA GLY A 231 -5.81 2.64 -4.99
C GLY A 231 -6.70 1.46 -4.59
N HIS A 232 -7.16 0.63 -5.54
CA HIS A 232 -7.85 -0.63 -5.23
C HIS A 232 -6.83 -1.76 -5.03
N ASP A 233 -5.83 -1.50 -4.21
CA ASP A 233 -4.68 -2.36 -4.01
C ASP A 233 -4.89 -3.39 -2.88
N LEU A 234 -3.80 -3.92 -2.38
CA LEU A 234 -3.73 -4.87 -1.27
C LEU A 234 -3.33 -4.11 -0.01
N HIS A 235 -4.21 -4.08 1.00
CA HIS A 235 -4.12 -3.18 2.14
C HIS A 235 -4.27 -3.89 3.50
N GLY A 236 -4.40 -3.12 4.57
CA GLY A 236 -5.05 -3.44 5.82
C GLY A 236 -4.38 -4.53 6.65
N LEU A 237 -3.06 -4.65 6.61
CA LEU A 237 -2.34 -5.62 7.45
C LEU A 237 -2.58 -5.35 8.94
N THR A 238 -3.21 -6.31 9.64
CA THR A 238 -3.38 -6.26 11.10
C THR A 238 -3.39 -7.67 11.70
N ILE A 239 -3.14 -7.76 13.01
CA ILE A 239 -3.26 -9.01 13.76
C ILE A 239 -4.59 -9.03 14.50
N GLY A 240 -5.39 -10.05 14.24
CA GLY A 240 -6.66 -10.25 14.93
C GLY A 240 -6.49 -10.80 16.36
N PRO A 241 -7.56 -10.73 17.17
CA PRO A 241 -7.57 -11.28 18.52
C PRO A 241 -7.39 -12.80 18.56
N ASP A 242 -7.62 -13.47 17.43
CA ASP A 242 -7.35 -14.90 17.21
C ASP A 242 -5.87 -15.21 16.90
N GLY A 243 -5.01 -14.18 16.85
CA GLY A 243 -3.59 -14.28 16.52
C GLY A 243 -3.28 -14.49 15.04
N LYS A 244 -4.28 -14.40 14.17
CA LYS A 244 -4.10 -14.49 12.71
C LYS A 244 -3.74 -13.16 12.11
N LEU A 245 -3.04 -13.19 10.96
CA LEU A 245 -2.79 -12.05 10.09
C LEU A 245 -4.01 -11.82 9.21
N TYR A 246 -4.57 -10.62 9.27
CA TYR A 246 -5.66 -10.15 8.42
C TYR A 246 -5.14 -9.12 7.42
N PHE A 247 -5.72 -9.12 6.23
CA PHE A 247 -5.45 -8.12 5.19
C PHE A 247 -6.63 -8.02 4.23
N SER A 248 -6.71 -6.90 3.53
CA SER A 248 -7.79 -6.63 2.57
C SER A 248 -7.28 -6.56 1.15
N VAL A 249 -8.14 -6.82 0.21
CA VAL A 249 -7.91 -6.72 -1.23
C VAL A 249 -9.08 -5.97 -1.86
N GLY A 250 -8.78 -5.03 -2.76
CA GLY A 250 -9.77 -4.33 -3.57
C GLY A 250 -10.42 -5.23 -4.62
N ASP A 251 -11.40 -4.69 -5.35
CA ASP A 251 -12.20 -5.45 -6.33
C ASP A 251 -11.44 -5.86 -7.60
N ASN A 252 -10.15 -5.52 -7.72
CA ASN A 252 -9.23 -6.16 -8.67
C ASN A 252 -9.04 -7.66 -8.40
N GLY A 253 -9.60 -8.16 -7.31
CA GLY A 253 -9.78 -9.55 -7.00
C GLY A 253 -8.52 -10.36 -6.77
N PHE A 254 -8.71 -11.68 -6.72
CA PHE A 254 -7.60 -12.60 -6.45
C PHE A 254 -7.83 -14.01 -6.99
N THR A 255 -6.73 -14.68 -7.28
CA THR A 255 -6.66 -16.11 -7.58
C THR A 255 -5.42 -16.67 -6.89
N VAL A 256 -5.60 -17.14 -5.68
CA VAL A 256 -4.54 -17.57 -4.78
C VAL A 256 -4.58 -19.08 -4.57
N ARG A 257 -3.43 -19.72 -4.69
CA ARG A 257 -3.26 -21.11 -4.24
C ARG A 257 -2.67 -21.10 -2.83
N THR A 258 -3.43 -21.68 -1.90
CA THR A 258 -2.97 -21.78 -0.50
C THR A 258 -1.82 -22.78 -0.35
N ARG A 259 -1.14 -22.75 0.77
CA ARG A 259 -0.06 -23.71 1.09
C ARG A 259 -0.55 -25.16 1.11
N GLU A 260 -1.82 -25.38 1.48
CA GLU A 260 -2.49 -26.67 1.51
C GLU A 260 -2.95 -27.14 0.12
N GLY A 261 -2.76 -26.30 -0.92
CA GLY A 261 -3.11 -26.61 -2.31
C GLY A 261 -4.52 -26.20 -2.72
N ASN A 262 -5.32 -25.60 -1.83
CA ASN A 262 -6.65 -25.11 -2.15
C ASN A 262 -6.57 -23.89 -3.08
N LEU A 263 -7.57 -23.71 -3.94
CA LEU A 263 -7.68 -22.55 -4.82
C LEU A 263 -8.74 -21.60 -4.29
N LEU A 264 -8.32 -20.42 -3.89
CA LEU A 264 -9.21 -19.30 -3.60
C LEU A 264 -9.32 -18.45 -4.87
N HIS A 265 -10.51 -18.44 -5.48
CA HIS A 265 -10.74 -17.79 -6.77
C HIS A 265 -11.90 -16.81 -6.66
N ARG A 266 -11.58 -15.53 -6.69
CA ARG A 266 -12.51 -14.40 -6.62
C ARG A 266 -11.97 -13.24 -7.48
N PRO A 267 -11.98 -13.35 -8.81
CA PRO A 267 -11.30 -12.37 -9.67
C PRO A 267 -11.97 -11.00 -9.74
N ASN A 268 -13.26 -10.89 -9.38
CA ASN A 268 -14.07 -9.68 -9.59
C ASN A 268 -14.70 -9.16 -8.29
N THR A 269 -14.05 -9.32 -7.16
CA THR A 269 -14.56 -8.80 -5.89
C THR A 269 -13.44 -8.55 -4.91
N GLY A 270 -13.56 -7.48 -4.15
CA GLY A 270 -12.74 -7.24 -2.99
C GLY A 270 -13.16 -8.09 -1.80
N GLY A 271 -12.28 -8.17 -0.81
CA GLY A 271 -12.53 -8.96 0.37
C GLY A 271 -11.51 -8.77 1.47
N VAL A 272 -11.77 -9.41 2.58
CA VAL A 272 -10.84 -9.57 3.69
C VAL A 272 -10.42 -11.04 3.76
N LEU A 273 -9.12 -11.28 3.84
CA LEU A 273 -8.54 -12.59 4.02
C LEU A 273 -7.84 -12.65 5.38
N ARG A 274 -7.67 -13.86 5.89
CA ARG A 274 -6.84 -14.10 7.07
C ARG A 274 -6.07 -15.42 6.94
N CYS A 275 -4.92 -15.48 7.58
CA CYS A 275 -4.12 -16.68 7.66
C CYS A 275 -3.35 -16.75 8.98
N ASN A 276 -2.76 -17.90 9.28
CA ASN A 276 -1.74 -17.96 10.31
C ASN A 276 -0.52 -17.12 9.89
N TRP A 277 0.24 -16.63 10.85
CA TRP A 277 1.43 -15.81 10.59
C TRP A 277 2.56 -16.56 9.86
N ASP A 278 2.47 -17.88 9.70
CA ASP A 278 3.31 -18.69 8.82
C ASP A 278 2.71 -18.88 7.41
N GLY A 279 1.54 -18.29 7.12
CA GLY A 279 0.85 -18.36 5.84
C GLY A 279 -0.03 -19.60 5.65
N SER A 280 -0.10 -20.50 6.64
CA SER A 280 -1.01 -21.64 6.60
C SER A 280 -2.45 -21.23 6.92
N ASN A 281 -3.41 -22.09 6.56
CA ASN A 281 -4.84 -21.86 6.78
C ASN A 281 -5.34 -20.51 6.22
N LEU A 282 -4.85 -20.14 5.03
CA LEU A 282 -5.36 -18.97 4.34
C LEU A 282 -6.81 -19.18 3.94
N GLU A 283 -7.67 -18.27 4.37
CA GLU A 283 -9.10 -18.31 4.09
C GLU A 283 -9.65 -16.92 3.74
N VAL A 284 -10.76 -16.92 3.02
CA VAL A 284 -11.52 -15.70 2.77
C VAL A 284 -12.43 -15.48 3.96
N PHE A 285 -12.23 -14.37 4.68
CA PHE A 285 -13.03 -14.00 5.85
C PHE A 285 -14.33 -13.29 5.45
N ALA A 286 -14.23 -12.34 4.50
CA ALA A 286 -15.39 -11.64 3.96
C ALA A 286 -15.19 -11.29 2.48
N THR A 287 -16.27 -11.18 1.71
CA THR A 287 -16.25 -10.79 0.29
C THR A 287 -17.37 -9.79 -0.03
N GLY A 288 -17.41 -9.31 -1.28
CA GLY A 288 -18.43 -8.36 -1.72
C GLY A 288 -18.09 -6.91 -1.36
N LEU A 289 -16.84 -6.66 -1.04
CA LEU A 289 -16.30 -5.35 -0.75
C LEU A 289 -15.71 -4.75 -2.02
N ARG A 290 -15.70 -3.41 -2.12
CA ARG A 290 -15.11 -2.71 -3.25
C ARG A 290 -13.64 -2.41 -3.00
N ASN A 291 -13.34 -1.62 -1.97
CA ASN A 291 -11.99 -1.17 -1.69
C ASN A 291 -11.79 -0.85 -0.21
N VAL A 292 -11.86 -1.88 0.60
CA VAL A 292 -11.53 -1.79 2.02
C VAL A 292 -10.02 -1.60 2.17
N GLN A 293 -9.60 -0.45 2.69
CA GLN A 293 -8.16 -0.13 2.77
C GLN A 293 -7.53 -0.51 4.09
N GLU A 294 -8.14 -0.17 5.22
CA GLU A 294 -7.59 -0.46 6.54
C GLU A 294 -8.56 -1.27 7.39
N LEU A 295 -8.01 -2.09 8.27
CA LEU A 295 -8.74 -2.98 9.16
C LEU A 295 -8.44 -2.61 10.61
N ALA A 296 -9.47 -2.53 11.44
CA ALA A 296 -9.31 -2.27 12.86
C ALA A 296 -10.22 -3.16 13.71
N PHE A 297 -9.66 -3.75 14.76
CA PHE A 297 -10.42 -4.46 15.78
C PHE A 297 -10.72 -3.55 16.96
N ASP A 298 -11.94 -3.65 17.49
CA ASP A 298 -12.27 -3.06 18.78
C ASP A 298 -11.83 -3.96 19.94
N GLU A 299 -12.05 -3.50 21.17
CA GLU A 299 -11.68 -4.24 22.39
C GLU A 299 -12.47 -5.55 22.59
N PHE A 300 -13.56 -5.73 21.85
CA PHE A 300 -14.39 -6.95 21.89
C PHE A 300 -14.05 -7.94 20.78
N GLY A 301 -13.13 -7.57 19.88
CA GLY A 301 -12.74 -8.38 18.74
C GLY A 301 -13.61 -8.22 17.51
N ASN A 302 -14.44 -7.19 17.46
CA ASN A 302 -15.21 -6.87 16.28
C ASN A 302 -14.31 -6.18 15.24
N LEU A 303 -14.42 -6.61 13.98
CA LEU A 303 -13.65 -6.07 12.88
C LEU A 303 -14.42 -4.97 12.15
N PHE A 304 -13.78 -3.82 12.01
CA PHE A 304 -14.34 -2.67 11.30
C PHE A 304 -13.42 -2.21 10.18
N SER A 305 -14.02 -1.58 9.19
CA SER A 305 -13.32 -0.88 8.12
C SER A 305 -14.18 0.21 7.50
N VAL A 306 -13.60 0.92 6.55
CA VAL A 306 -14.30 1.80 5.63
C VAL A 306 -14.15 1.29 4.21
N ASP A 307 -15.21 1.36 3.44
CA ASP A 307 -15.25 0.98 2.03
C ASP A 307 -15.66 2.23 1.24
N ASN A 308 -14.78 2.70 0.36
CA ASN A 308 -14.99 3.97 -0.32
C ASN A 308 -16.09 3.88 -1.38
N ASP A 309 -16.61 5.04 -1.79
CA ASP A 309 -17.64 5.14 -2.81
C ASP A 309 -17.13 4.83 -4.23
N GLY A 310 -18.05 4.80 -5.19
CA GLY A 310 -17.77 4.54 -6.61
C GLY A 310 -17.52 5.79 -7.43
N ASP A 311 -17.17 6.92 -6.80
CA ASP A 311 -16.99 8.23 -7.44
C ASP A 311 -18.28 8.76 -8.12
N ILE A 312 -19.42 8.27 -7.70
CA ILE A 312 -20.76 8.70 -8.17
C ILE A 312 -21.38 9.61 -7.11
N ARG A 313 -21.92 10.74 -7.52
CA ARG A 313 -22.43 11.80 -6.63
C ARG A 313 -23.42 11.30 -5.56
N GLU A 314 -24.21 10.29 -5.87
CA GLU A 314 -25.26 9.72 -5.01
C GLU A 314 -24.74 8.58 -4.13
N GLU A 315 -23.58 8.04 -4.43
CA GLU A 315 -22.93 6.99 -3.63
C GLU A 315 -22.14 7.63 -2.48
N ARG A 316 -22.04 6.91 -1.37
CA ARG A 316 -21.33 7.37 -0.18
C ARG A 316 -20.41 6.28 0.32
N GLU A 317 -19.36 6.69 0.99
CA GLU A 317 -18.50 5.80 1.76
C GLU A 317 -19.32 5.05 2.80
N ARG A 318 -18.88 3.84 3.08
CA ARG A 318 -19.52 2.95 4.04
C ARG A 318 -18.58 2.68 5.20
N PHE A 319 -19.05 2.90 6.42
CA PHE A 319 -18.43 2.30 7.59
C PHE A 319 -18.98 0.88 7.72
N VAL A 320 -18.10 -0.12 7.68
CA VAL A 320 -18.48 -1.53 7.63
C VAL A 320 -18.07 -2.24 8.91
N TYR A 321 -19.04 -2.97 9.49
CA TYR A 321 -18.76 -4.00 10.47
C TYR A 321 -18.65 -5.32 9.73
N ILE A 322 -17.47 -5.94 9.79
CA ILE A 322 -17.14 -7.13 9.00
C ILE A 322 -17.34 -8.36 9.88
N THR A 323 -18.28 -9.21 9.48
CA THR A 323 -18.54 -10.51 10.09
C THR A 323 -18.26 -11.62 9.09
N ASP A 324 -17.95 -12.81 9.61
CA ASP A 324 -17.83 -14.05 8.84
C ASP A 324 -19.18 -14.57 8.33
#